data_a50e77a8658f83d9081157ea7e595c7a
#
_entry.id   a50e77a8658f83d9081157ea7e595c7a
#
_cell.length_a   1.000
_cell.length_b   1.000
_cell.length_c   1.000
_cell.angle_alpha   90.00
_cell.angle_beta   90.00
_cell.angle_gamma   90.00
#
_symmetry.space_group_name_H-M   'P 1'
#
loop_
_entity.id
_entity.type
_entity.pdbx_description
1 polymer ?
#
loop_
_entity_poly.entity_id
_entity_poly.type
_entity_poly.pdbx_seq_one_letter_code
_entity_poly.pdbx_strand_id
1 'polypeptide(L)'
;SIASISSASILTLNLDESGSLTERTKNCSTKFIAIARSENDLAAILYTSGTTGKSKGAMLSHRNLVSNSEVLRDFWKFTESDVLLHMLPIYHTHGLFVACNLLAIVGGSMIFLEKFDVKKAIFWMKDSTSMMGVPTFYTRLLASEELNTERAKHMRLFISGSAPLLSETHIDFEKRTGKKILERYGMTETNMNISNPYDGERKAGTVGIPLPGIEIRIVNEDGKEVENGKIGTIELKGENVFQGYWKMKEKTEEAFKEDGFFITGDLAQKDENGYFTIVGRDKDMIISGGLNVYPKEIEDVLNELPNVLESAVFGLH
;
A
#
# COMPACT_ATOMS: atom_id res chain seq x y z
N SER A 1 -15.69 -17.38 -21.92
CA SER A 1 -15.27 -17.23 -20.50
C SER A 1 -13.85 -17.77 -20.34
N ILE A 2 -13.15 -17.40 -19.25
CA ILE A 2 -11.80 -17.89 -18.96
C ILE A 2 -11.79 -19.42 -18.86
N ALA A 3 -12.84 -20.03 -18.31
CA ALA A 3 -12.97 -21.48 -18.20
C ALA A 3 -12.98 -22.20 -19.55
N SER A 4 -13.59 -21.61 -20.59
CA SER A 4 -13.60 -22.21 -21.93
C SER A 4 -12.25 -22.21 -22.63
N ILE A 5 -11.32 -21.34 -22.20
CA ILE A 5 -9.96 -21.22 -22.74
C ILE A 5 -8.97 -22.10 -21.97
N SER A 6 -9.16 -22.23 -20.66
CA SER A 6 -8.18 -22.84 -19.75
C SER A 6 -8.55 -24.25 -19.27
N SER A 7 -9.73 -24.77 -19.63
CA SER A 7 -10.32 -26.01 -19.09
C SER A 7 -10.42 -26.03 -17.55
N ALA A 8 -10.42 -24.85 -16.94
CA ALA A 8 -10.46 -24.71 -15.48
C ALA A 8 -11.88 -24.83 -14.95
N SER A 9 -12.02 -25.46 -13.78
CA SER A 9 -13.28 -25.46 -13.03
C SER A 9 -13.48 -24.11 -12.36
N ILE A 10 -14.64 -23.49 -12.56
CA ILE A 10 -15.02 -22.26 -11.87
C ILE A 10 -15.85 -22.63 -10.65
N LEU A 11 -15.43 -22.14 -9.47
CA LEU A 11 -16.22 -22.18 -8.26
C LEU A 11 -16.72 -20.77 -7.96
N THR A 12 -17.97 -20.65 -7.56
CA THR A 12 -18.61 -19.39 -7.20
C THR A 12 -18.89 -19.34 -5.71
N LEU A 13 -18.64 -18.19 -5.10
CA LEU A 13 -19.05 -17.84 -3.75
C LEU A 13 -19.76 -16.48 -3.82
N ASN A 14 -21.05 -16.47 -3.50
CA ASN A 14 -21.86 -15.26 -3.47
C ASN A 14 -21.79 -14.57 -2.09
N LEU A 15 -22.27 -13.35 -2.01
CA LEU A 15 -22.28 -12.57 -0.76
C LEU A 15 -23.15 -13.18 0.35
N ASP A 16 -24.17 -13.94 -0.03
CA ASP A 16 -25.05 -14.68 0.87
C ASP A 16 -24.48 -16.07 1.21
N GLU A 17 -23.20 -16.30 0.94
CA GLU A 17 -22.50 -17.57 1.13
C GLU A 17 -22.99 -18.72 0.26
N SER A 18 -23.93 -18.50 -0.63
CA SER A 18 -24.36 -19.48 -1.64
C SER A 18 -23.32 -19.63 -2.75
N GLY A 19 -23.43 -20.68 -3.53
CA GLY A 19 -22.59 -20.92 -4.71
C GLY A 19 -21.95 -22.30 -4.74
N SER A 20 -21.31 -22.60 -5.88
CA SER A 20 -20.73 -23.93 -6.11
C SER A 20 -19.57 -24.28 -5.17
N LEU A 21 -18.87 -23.25 -4.64
CA LEU A 21 -17.83 -23.48 -3.61
C LEU A 21 -18.46 -24.01 -2.34
N THR A 22 -19.47 -23.35 -1.81
CA THR A 22 -20.20 -23.76 -0.59
C THR A 22 -20.78 -25.16 -0.74
N GLU A 23 -21.43 -25.44 -1.88
CA GLU A 23 -21.98 -26.78 -2.14
C GLU A 23 -20.88 -27.86 -2.12
N ARG A 24 -19.75 -27.58 -2.75
CA ARG A 24 -18.62 -28.53 -2.81
C ARG A 24 -17.99 -28.77 -1.45
N THR A 25 -17.95 -27.79 -0.58
CA THR A 25 -17.31 -27.89 0.74
C THR A 25 -18.16 -28.56 1.79
N LYS A 26 -19.50 -28.73 1.59
CA LYS A 26 -20.42 -29.36 2.55
C LYS A 26 -19.95 -30.74 3.02
N ASN A 27 -19.31 -31.50 2.15
CA ASN A 27 -18.84 -32.84 2.42
C ASN A 27 -17.32 -32.93 2.61
N CYS A 28 -16.62 -31.80 2.70
CA CYS A 28 -15.19 -31.80 2.93
C CYS A 28 -14.87 -32.04 4.42
N SER A 29 -13.75 -32.71 4.69
CA SER A 29 -13.24 -32.87 6.05
C SER A 29 -12.87 -31.51 6.62
N THR A 30 -13.21 -31.26 7.88
CA THR A 30 -12.73 -30.12 8.65
C THR A 30 -11.30 -30.33 9.20
N LYS A 31 -10.77 -31.54 9.10
CA LYS A 31 -9.39 -31.84 9.47
C LYS A 31 -8.49 -31.56 8.29
N PHE A 32 -7.59 -30.62 8.45
CA PHE A 32 -6.62 -30.22 7.46
C PHE A 32 -5.21 -30.23 8.04
N ILE A 33 -4.28 -30.83 7.30
CA ILE A 33 -2.85 -30.80 7.65
C ILE A 33 -2.18 -29.88 6.64
N ALA A 34 -1.63 -28.77 7.13
CA ALA A 34 -0.91 -27.84 6.28
C ALA A 34 0.33 -28.52 5.69
N ILE A 35 0.51 -28.39 4.40
CA ILE A 35 1.71 -28.86 3.71
C ILE A 35 2.86 -27.92 4.07
N ALA A 36 3.95 -28.46 4.60
CA ALA A 36 5.16 -27.70 4.87
C ALA A 36 5.71 -27.10 3.58
N ARG A 37 6.04 -25.81 3.62
CA ARG A 37 6.65 -25.06 2.51
C ARG A 37 7.94 -24.42 2.98
N SER A 38 8.87 -24.25 2.04
CA SER A 38 10.06 -23.44 2.25
C SER A 38 9.70 -21.95 2.24
N GLU A 39 10.44 -21.15 2.96
CA GLU A 39 10.29 -19.70 2.94
C GLU A 39 10.44 -19.10 1.54
N ASN A 40 11.23 -19.73 0.67
CA ASN A 40 11.47 -19.30 -0.70
C ASN A 40 10.47 -19.87 -1.73
N ASP A 41 9.54 -20.76 -1.30
CA ASP A 41 8.48 -21.22 -2.17
C ASP A 41 7.58 -20.07 -2.58
N LEU A 42 7.09 -20.11 -3.82
CA LEU A 42 6.13 -19.13 -4.32
C LEU A 42 4.81 -19.21 -3.52
N ALA A 43 4.44 -18.13 -2.87
CA ALA A 43 3.18 -18.03 -2.11
C ALA A 43 2.06 -17.43 -2.95
N ALA A 44 2.37 -16.39 -3.76
CA ALA A 44 1.37 -15.69 -4.54
C ALA A 44 1.95 -15.09 -5.82
N ILE A 45 1.07 -14.89 -6.80
CA ILE A 45 1.34 -14.07 -7.97
C ILE A 45 0.26 -12.98 -8.01
N LEU A 46 0.68 -11.71 -7.90
CA LEU A 46 -0.20 -10.57 -8.07
C LEU A 46 0.09 -9.86 -9.38
N TYR A 47 -0.95 -9.64 -10.17
CA TYR A 47 -0.82 -8.93 -11.43
C TYR A 47 -0.89 -7.42 -11.22
N THR A 48 0.09 -6.70 -11.76
CA THR A 48 0.11 -5.24 -11.80
C THR A 48 -0.28 -4.76 -13.19
N SER A 49 -0.91 -3.60 -13.29
CA SER A 49 -1.13 -2.93 -14.57
C SER A 49 0.22 -2.42 -15.08
N GLY A 50 0.91 -3.23 -15.86
CA GLY A 50 2.19 -2.82 -16.47
C GLY A 50 2.02 -1.56 -17.32
N THR A 51 3.00 -0.66 -17.23
CA THR A 51 3.07 0.59 -18.01
C THR A 51 3.13 0.38 -19.52
N THR A 52 3.44 -0.84 -19.97
CA THR A 52 3.57 -1.24 -21.38
C THR A 52 2.33 -1.94 -21.94
N GLY A 53 1.17 -1.82 -21.28
CA GLY A 53 -0.11 -2.40 -21.72
C GLY A 53 -0.28 -3.90 -21.42
N LYS A 54 0.75 -4.63 -21.03
CA LYS A 54 0.64 -6.03 -20.59
C LYS A 54 0.83 -6.12 -19.08
N SER A 55 -0.16 -6.71 -18.39
CA SER A 55 -0.06 -6.96 -16.95
C SER A 55 1.13 -7.87 -16.64
N LYS A 56 1.87 -7.55 -15.57
CA LYS A 56 3.02 -8.32 -15.07
C LYS A 56 2.64 -9.01 -13.77
N GLY A 57 2.89 -10.31 -13.67
CA GLY A 57 2.63 -11.07 -12.45
C GLY A 57 3.83 -11.04 -11.51
N ALA A 58 3.77 -10.26 -10.45
CA ALA A 58 4.80 -10.22 -9.42
C ALA A 58 4.77 -11.50 -8.57
N MET A 59 5.90 -12.21 -8.51
CA MET A 59 6.05 -13.46 -7.75
C MET A 59 6.49 -13.15 -6.32
N LEU A 60 5.62 -13.44 -5.36
CA LEU A 60 5.87 -13.23 -3.93
C LEU A 60 6.07 -14.57 -3.23
N SER A 61 7.19 -14.74 -2.56
CA SER A 61 7.48 -15.91 -1.72
C SER A 61 6.82 -15.81 -0.35
N HIS A 62 6.78 -16.91 0.39
CA HIS A 62 6.36 -16.88 1.79
C HIS A 62 7.23 -15.93 2.62
N ARG A 63 8.56 -15.90 2.38
CA ARG A 63 9.48 -14.99 3.05
C ARG A 63 9.13 -13.52 2.79
N ASN A 64 8.87 -13.14 1.53
CA ASN A 64 8.51 -11.76 1.21
C ASN A 64 7.28 -11.27 2.00
N LEU A 65 6.28 -12.14 2.13
CA LEU A 65 5.02 -11.80 2.82
C LEU A 65 5.20 -11.78 4.35
N VAL A 66 5.87 -12.79 4.90
CA VAL A 66 6.03 -12.94 6.35
C VAL A 66 6.97 -11.86 6.91
N SER A 67 8.16 -11.67 6.30
CA SER A 67 9.12 -10.66 6.77
C SER A 67 8.50 -9.26 6.83
N ASN A 68 7.75 -8.87 5.80
CA ASN A 68 7.08 -7.57 5.78
C ASN A 68 6.01 -7.47 6.87
N SER A 69 5.20 -8.52 7.06
CA SER A 69 4.16 -8.53 8.09
C SER A 69 4.72 -8.47 9.51
N GLU A 70 5.86 -9.14 9.78
CA GLU A 70 6.55 -9.08 11.07
C GLU A 70 7.11 -7.70 11.36
N VAL A 71 7.75 -7.07 10.35
CA VAL A 71 8.25 -5.70 10.47
C VAL A 71 7.09 -4.73 10.76
N LEU A 72 5.96 -4.86 10.05
CA LEU A 72 4.81 -4.00 10.27
C LEU A 72 4.14 -4.22 11.62
N ARG A 73 4.09 -5.48 12.11
CA ARG A 73 3.63 -5.80 13.47
C ARG A 73 4.38 -4.96 14.50
N ASP A 74 5.70 -5.02 14.43
CA ASP A 74 6.56 -4.38 15.42
C ASP A 74 6.58 -2.85 15.24
N PHE A 75 6.67 -2.37 14.01
CA PHE A 75 6.78 -0.95 13.69
C PHE A 75 5.45 -0.18 13.93
N TRP A 76 4.30 -0.81 13.68
CA TRP A 76 2.99 -0.25 13.95
C TRP A 76 2.37 -0.72 15.27
N LYS A 77 3.11 -1.53 16.03
CA LYS A 77 2.72 -2.06 17.34
C LYS A 77 1.38 -2.77 17.34
N PHE A 78 1.14 -3.63 16.35
CA PHE A 78 -0.05 -4.47 16.33
C PHE A 78 0.08 -5.63 17.30
N THR A 79 -1.04 -5.93 17.97
CA THR A 79 -1.16 -6.99 18.99
C THR A 79 -2.45 -7.79 18.78
N GLU A 80 -2.62 -8.87 19.53
CA GLU A 80 -3.83 -9.69 19.53
C GLU A 80 -5.09 -8.94 19.95
N SER A 81 -4.95 -7.83 20.68
CA SER A 81 -6.07 -6.99 21.10
C SER A 81 -6.56 -6.02 20.01
N ASP A 82 -5.89 -5.95 18.87
CA ASP A 82 -6.29 -5.06 17.80
C ASP A 82 -7.49 -5.55 17.02
N VAL A 83 -8.38 -4.63 16.75
CA VAL A 83 -9.53 -4.81 15.88
C VAL A 83 -9.40 -3.88 14.68
N LEU A 84 -9.13 -4.44 13.51
CA LEU A 84 -9.00 -3.68 12.26
C LEU A 84 -10.37 -3.47 11.61
N LEU A 85 -10.75 -2.22 11.39
CA LEU A 85 -11.85 -1.88 10.49
C LEU A 85 -11.37 -2.02 9.05
N HIS A 86 -11.74 -3.14 8.42
CA HIS A 86 -11.26 -3.54 7.11
C HIS A 86 -12.30 -3.32 6.01
N MET A 87 -11.93 -2.48 5.04
CA MET A 87 -12.80 -2.09 3.91
C MET A 87 -12.04 -2.06 2.58
N LEU A 88 -10.79 -2.52 2.59
CA LEU A 88 -9.96 -2.55 1.40
C LEU A 88 -10.22 -3.81 0.57
N PRO A 89 -10.06 -3.74 -0.77
CA PRO A 89 -10.18 -4.90 -1.62
C PRO A 89 -9.13 -5.97 -1.31
N ILE A 90 -9.56 -7.22 -1.08
CA ILE A 90 -8.66 -8.36 -0.80
C ILE A 90 -8.00 -8.96 -2.06
N TYR A 91 -8.25 -8.40 -3.23
CA TYR A 91 -7.53 -8.74 -4.45
C TYR A 91 -6.30 -7.84 -4.70
N HIS A 92 -6.02 -6.90 -3.78
CA HIS A 92 -4.90 -5.97 -3.82
C HIS A 92 -3.98 -6.19 -2.62
N THR A 93 -2.66 -5.99 -2.80
CA THR A 93 -1.65 -6.24 -1.75
C THR A 93 -1.98 -5.52 -0.44
N HIS A 94 -2.47 -4.28 -0.49
CA HIS A 94 -2.82 -3.51 0.71
C HIS A 94 -3.90 -4.20 1.54
N GLY A 95 -4.99 -4.65 0.91
CA GLY A 95 -6.08 -5.30 1.63
C GLY A 95 -5.74 -6.73 2.06
N LEU A 96 -5.06 -7.50 1.21
CA LEU A 96 -4.77 -8.91 1.48
C LEU A 96 -3.48 -9.09 2.30
N PHE A 97 -2.35 -8.67 1.76
CA PHE A 97 -1.05 -9.00 2.36
C PHE A 97 -0.61 -8.05 3.46
N VAL A 98 -0.99 -6.78 3.39
CA VAL A 98 -0.68 -5.84 4.47
C VAL A 98 -1.71 -5.96 5.60
N ALA A 99 -2.99 -5.79 5.29
CA ALA A 99 -4.04 -5.78 6.32
C ALA A 99 -4.32 -7.17 6.90
N CYS A 100 -4.72 -8.15 6.07
CA CYS A 100 -5.13 -9.47 6.58
C CYS A 100 -3.96 -10.27 7.16
N ASN A 101 -2.78 -10.28 6.51
CA ASN A 101 -1.63 -11.03 7.05
C ASN A 101 -1.17 -10.47 8.39
N LEU A 102 -1.14 -9.13 8.54
CA LEU A 102 -0.76 -8.49 9.79
C LEU A 102 -1.68 -8.94 10.94
N LEU A 103 -2.99 -8.93 10.72
CA LEU A 103 -3.95 -9.39 11.74
C LEU A 103 -3.84 -10.90 12.00
N ALA A 104 -3.59 -11.70 10.96
CA ALA A 104 -3.38 -13.14 11.11
C ALA A 104 -2.14 -13.46 11.95
N ILE A 105 -1.02 -12.75 11.74
CA ILE A 105 0.22 -12.97 12.51
C ILE A 105 0.06 -12.61 13.98
N VAL A 106 -0.65 -11.54 14.30
CA VAL A 106 -0.84 -11.12 15.70
C VAL A 106 -2.00 -11.84 16.40
N GLY A 107 -2.83 -12.59 15.68
CA GLY A 107 -4.05 -13.20 16.24
C GLY A 107 -5.12 -12.15 16.56
N GLY A 108 -5.08 -10.98 15.92
CA GLY A 108 -6.06 -9.93 16.09
C GLY A 108 -7.39 -10.21 15.39
N SER A 109 -8.32 -9.30 15.50
CA SER A 109 -9.66 -9.39 14.91
C SER A 109 -9.87 -8.32 13.84
N MET A 110 -10.89 -8.51 12.98
CA MET A 110 -11.29 -7.49 12.03
C MET A 110 -12.80 -7.39 11.91
N ILE A 111 -13.28 -6.16 11.78
CA ILE A 111 -14.63 -5.85 11.32
C ILE A 111 -14.55 -5.70 9.81
N PHE A 112 -14.98 -6.72 9.09
CA PHE A 112 -14.85 -6.82 7.65
C PHE A 112 -16.11 -6.27 6.97
N LEU A 113 -15.96 -5.17 6.23
CA LEU A 113 -17.03 -4.60 5.42
C LEU A 113 -16.74 -4.87 3.93
N GLU A 114 -17.78 -5.20 3.18
CA GLU A 114 -17.70 -5.53 1.76
C GLU A 114 -17.00 -4.42 0.94
N LYS A 115 -17.29 -3.17 1.30
CA LYS A 115 -16.73 -1.97 0.66
C LYS A 115 -16.74 -0.80 1.62
N PHE A 116 -15.99 0.24 1.27
CA PHE A 116 -15.98 1.48 2.03
C PHE A 116 -17.36 2.18 1.97
N ASP A 117 -17.91 2.40 3.15
CA ASP A 117 -19.13 3.19 3.38
C ASP A 117 -18.89 4.10 4.58
N VAL A 118 -19.05 5.41 4.40
CA VAL A 118 -18.75 6.44 5.41
C VAL A 118 -19.52 6.22 6.69
N LYS A 119 -20.83 5.99 6.61
CA LYS A 119 -21.69 5.82 7.78
C LYS A 119 -21.33 4.55 8.55
N LYS A 120 -21.15 3.44 7.86
CA LYS A 120 -20.71 2.17 8.47
C LYS A 120 -19.32 2.31 9.08
N ALA A 121 -18.37 2.98 8.40
CA ALA A 121 -17.04 3.20 8.92
C ALA A 121 -17.08 3.99 10.24
N ILE A 122 -17.78 5.13 10.29
CA ILE A 122 -17.93 5.94 11.51
C ILE A 122 -18.66 5.16 12.62
N PHE A 123 -19.68 4.37 12.26
CA PHE A 123 -20.41 3.56 13.23
C PHE A 123 -19.51 2.51 13.90
N TRP A 124 -18.65 1.82 13.13
CA TRP A 124 -17.81 0.74 13.63
C TRP A 124 -16.49 1.20 14.27
N MET A 125 -16.13 2.50 14.16
CA MET A 125 -14.94 3.04 14.86
C MET A 125 -14.97 2.80 16.37
N LYS A 126 -16.16 2.76 16.98
CA LYS A 126 -16.33 2.53 18.42
C LYS A 126 -15.87 1.12 18.88
N ASP A 127 -15.91 0.15 17.98
CA ASP A 127 -15.56 -1.26 18.23
C ASP A 127 -14.24 -1.64 17.55
N SER A 128 -13.51 -0.67 16.98
CA SER A 128 -12.26 -0.85 16.27
C SER A 128 -11.11 -0.10 16.94
N THR A 129 -9.88 -0.58 16.72
CA THR A 129 -8.66 0.08 17.20
C THR A 129 -7.86 0.70 16.07
N SER A 130 -8.03 0.20 14.87
CA SER A 130 -7.25 0.63 13.70
C SER A 130 -8.08 0.60 12.42
N MET A 131 -7.69 1.42 11.44
CA MET A 131 -8.25 1.46 10.09
C MET A 131 -7.13 1.65 9.08
N MET A 132 -7.17 0.86 8.00
CA MET A 132 -6.34 1.06 6.83
C MET A 132 -7.20 1.54 5.67
N GLY A 133 -6.74 2.55 4.95
CA GLY A 133 -7.48 3.16 3.85
C GLY A 133 -6.60 3.75 2.77
N VAL A 134 -7.24 4.16 1.69
CA VAL A 134 -6.67 5.01 0.64
C VAL A 134 -7.05 6.47 0.91
N PRO A 135 -6.35 7.47 0.35
CA PRO A 135 -6.63 8.89 0.62
C PRO A 135 -8.11 9.29 0.47
N THR A 136 -8.78 8.76 -0.56
CA THR A 136 -10.20 9.05 -0.79
C THR A 136 -11.14 8.58 0.34
N PHE A 137 -10.72 7.62 1.17
CA PHE A 137 -11.49 7.25 2.37
C PHE A 137 -11.49 8.39 3.38
N TYR A 138 -10.34 9.01 3.58
CA TYR A 138 -10.16 10.11 4.54
C TYR A 138 -10.87 11.39 4.09
N THR A 139 -10.79 11.77 2.82
CA THR A 139 -11.53 12.92 2.29
C THR A 139 -13.03 12.73 2.42
N ARG A 140 -13.54 11.52 2.13
CA ARG A 140 -14.97 11.20 2.29
C ARG A 140 -15.42 11.13 3.75
N LEU A 141 -14.55 10.68 4.66
CA LEU A 141 -14.81 10.73 6.10
C LEU A 141 -14.92 12.17 6.61
N LEU A 142 -13.99 13.05 6.16
CA LEU A 142 -13.99 14.48 6.50
C LEU A 142 -15.24 15.22 5.98
N ALA A 143 -15.78 14.81 4.85
CA ALA A 143 -17.04 15.36 4.33
C ALA A 143 -18.28 15.04 5.20
N SER A 144 -18.15 14.11 6.15
CA SER A 144 -19.24 13.76 7.07
C SER A 144 -19.15 14.57 8.36
N GLU A 145 -20.28 15.23 8.74
CA GLU A 145 -20.39 15.93 10.01
C GLU A 145 -20.35 14.98 11.22
N GLU A 146 -20.64 13.69 11.02
CA GLU A 146 -20.63 12.69 12.08
C GLU A 146 -19.22 12.34 12.56
N LEU A 147 -18.17 12.58 11.73
CA LEU A 147 -16.79 12.34 12.12
C LEU A 147 -16.32 13.40 13.12
N ASN A 148 -15.91 12.97 14.30
CA ASN A 148 -15.40 13.84 15.35
C ASN A 148 -14.52 13.08 16.33
N THR A 149 -13.95 13.78 17.30
CA THR A 149 -13.06 13.21 18.32
C THR A 149 -13.72 12.09 19.13
N GLU A 150 -15.00 12.22 19.47
CA GLU A 150 -15.74 11.22 20.24
C GLU A 150 -15.90 9.91 19.45
N ARG A 151 -16.21 9.98 18.15
CA ARG A 151 -16.32 8.80 17.28
C ARG A 151 -14.98 8.11 17.11
N ALA A 152 -13.89 8.87 17.00
CA ALA A 152 -12.55 8.35 16.78
C ALA A 152 -11.80 8.00 18.08
N LYS A 153 -12.38 8.15 19.27
CA LYS A 153 -11.67 8.04 20.55
C LYS A 153 -11.00 6.68 20.78
N HIS A 154 -11.65 5.60 20.35
CA HIS A 154 -11.15 4.23 20.50
C HIS A 154 -10.10 3.84 19.45
N MET A 155 -10.06 4.61 18.37
CA MET A 155 -9.07 4.37 17.31
C MET A 155 -7.69 4.83 17.76
N ARG A 156 -6.71 3.92 17.72
CA ARG A 156 -5.31 4.26 18.01
C ARG A 156 -4.52 4.57 16.74
N LEU A 157 -4.97 4.04 15.58
CA LEU A 157 -4.19 4.11 14.37
C LEU A 157 -5.07 4.21 13.11
N PHE A 158 -4.77 5.23 12.30
CA PHE A 158 -5.29 5.40 10.95
C PHE A 158 -4.11 5.34 9.98
N ILE A 159 -4.15 4.45 8.99
CA ILE A 159 -3.06 4.23 8.03
C ILE A 159 -3.56 4.57 6.64
N SER A 160 -2.81 5.41 5.91
CA SER A 160 -3.09 5.76 4.52
C SER A 160 -1.97 5.30 3.59
N GLY A 161 -2.33 4.94 2.36
CA GLY A 161 -1.39 4.65 1.30
C GLY A 161 -2.05 4.17 0.01
N SER A 162 -1.26 3.65 -0.91
CA SER A 162 -1.61 3.26 -2.28
C SER A 162 -1.89 4.45 -3.23
N ALA A 163 -1.89 5.67 -2.71
CA ALA A 163 -1.91 6.93 -3.44
C ALA A 163 -1.36 8.04 -2.53
N PRO A 164 -0.93 9.19 -3.06
CA PRO A 164 -0.51 10.33 -2.26
C PRO A 164 -1.68 10.90 -1.43
N LEU A 165 -1.43 11.20 -0.16
CA LEU A 165 -2.37 11.91 0.71
C LEU A 165 -2.02 13.41 0.71
N LEU A 166 -2.99 14.27 0.47
CA LEU A 166 -2.78 15.70 0.56
C LEU A 166 -2.48 16.11 2.02
N SER A 167 -1.50 17.00 2.20
CA SER A 167 -1.12 17.50 3.52
C SER A 167 -2.31 18.16 4.25
N GLU A 168 -3.16 18.86 3.52
CA GLU A 168 -4.39 19.46 4.05
C GLU A 168 -5.33 18.39 4.61
N THR A 169 -5.56 17.30 3.87
CA THR A 169 -6.38 16.17 4.37
C THR A 169 -5.83 15.58 5.67
N HIS A 170 -4.51 15.42 5.78
CA HIS A 170 -3.86 14.96 7.01
C HIS A 170 -4.12 15.92 8.18
N ILE A 171 -3.90 17.22 7.96
CA ILE A 171 -4.06 18.27 8.98
C ILE A 171 -5.53 18.38 9.41
N ASP A 172 -6.45 18.38 8.48
CA ASP A 172 -7.88 18.50 8.78
C ASP A 172 -8.43 17.24 9.48
N PHE A 173 -7.90 16.07 9.14
CA PHE A 173 -8.25 14.85 9.85
C PHE A 173 -7.78 14.89 11.31
N GLU A 174 -6.57 15.39 11.57
CA GLU A 174 -6.07 15.60 12.94
C GLU A 174 -6.93 16.61 13.70
N LYS A 175 -7.25 17.77 13.12
CA LYS A 175 -8.13 18.78 13.74
C LYS A 175 -9.50 18.21 14.09
N ARG A 176 -10.09 17.40 13.21
CA ARG A 176 -11.43 16.84 13.35
C ARG A 176 -11.49 15.69 14.36
N THR A 177 -10.47 14.85 14.41
CA THR A 177 -10.51 13.60 15.18
C THR A 177 -9.55 13.56 16.37
N GLY A 178 -8.57 14.46 16.41
CA GLY A 178 -7.44 14.40 17.36
C GLY A 178 -6.44 13.29 17.04
N LYS A 179 -6.51 12.66 15.85
CA LYS A 179 -5.67 11.54 15.45
C LYS A 179 -4.91 11.89 14.16
N LYS A 180 -3.59 11.69 14.18
CA LYS A 180 -2.73 11.80 12.98
C LYS A 180 -2.82 10.55 12.13
N ILE A 181 -2.94 10.74 10.81
CA ILE A 181 -2.85 9.64 9.85
C ILE A 181 -1.38 9.20 9.76
N LEU A 182 -1.15 7.90 9.70
CA LEU A 182 0.15 7.31 9.40
C LEU A 182 0.20 7.01 7.91
N GLU A 183 0.91 7.84 7.15
CA GLU A 183 1.19 7.57 5.74
C GLU A 183 2.33 6.59 5.59
N ARG A 184 2.27 5.79 4.52
CA ARG A 184 3.30 4.80 4.18
C ARG A 184 3.39 4.62 2.66
N TYR A 185 4.53 4.10 2.21
CA TYR A 185 4.81 3.80 0.81
C TYR A 185 5.13 2.32 0.63
N GLY A 186 4.64 1.77 -0.45
CA GLY A 186 4.89 0.43 -0.90
C GLY A 186 4.21 0.14 -2.24
N MET A 187 4.52 -1.01 -2.81
CA MET A 187 4.00 -1.43 -4.10
C MET A 187 3.80 -2.96 -4.12
N THR A 188 3.19 -3.48 -5.18
CA THR A 188 2.90 -4.91 -5.29
C THR A 188 4.16 -5.77 -5.22
N GLU A 189 5.23 -5.30 -5.82
CA GLU A 189 6.52 -5.98 -5.91
C GLU A 189 7.27 -6.06 -4.58
N THR A 190 6.90 -5.23 -3.59
CA THR A 190 7.71 -5.08 -2.38
C THR A 190 6.88 -5.01 -1.09
N ASN A 191 5.54 -5.07 -1.17
CA ASN A 191 4.66 -4.73 -0.05
C ASN A 191 5.01 -3.34 0.53
N MET A 192 5.34 -3.21 1.82
CA MET A 192 5.64 -1.91 2.43
C MET A 192 7.13 -1.69 2.59
N ASN A 193 7.60 -0.48 2.27
CA ASN A 193 9.00 -0.11 2.25
C ASN A 193 9.33 1.02 3.22
N ILE A 194 8.45 2.02 3.28
CA ILE A 194 8.64 3.25 4.04
C ILE A 194 7.36 3.52 4.81
N SER A 195 7.47 4.01 6.03
CA SER A 195 6.31 4.35 6.85
C SER A 195 6.63 5.48 7.81
N ASN A 196 5.65 6.37 8.04
CA ASN A 196 5.70 7.23 9.20
C ASN A 196 5.71 6.37 10.48
N PRO A 197 6.39 6.79 11.54
CA PRO A 197 6.52 6.00 12.75
C PRO A 197 5.22 5.94 13.55
N TYR A 198 5.03 4.83 14.27
CA TYR A 198 3.94 4.75 15.25
C TYR A 198 4.22 5.67 16.44
N ASP A 199 5.43 5.59 17.02
CA ASP A 199 5.93 6.53 18.01
C ASP A 199 6.85 7.54 17.33
N GLY A 200 6.54 8.81 17.46
CA GLY A 200 7.29 9.90 16.86
C GLY A 200 6.43 10.79 15.97
N GLU A 201 7.09 11.59 15.16
CA GLU A 201 6.41 12.53 14.30
C GLU A 201 5.83 11.83 13.06
N ARG A 202 4.52 11.97 12.85
CA ARG A 202 3.87 11.66 11.57
C ARG A 202 3.78 12.95 10.78
N LYS A 203 4.71 13.11 9.84
CA LYS A 203 4.90 14.35 9.10
C LYS A 203 4.02 14.34 7.85
N ALA A 204 3.05 15.27 7.79
CA ALA A 204 2.17 15.43 6.65
C ALA A 204 2.95 15.67 5.34
N GLY A 205 2.50 15.09 4.23
CA GLY A 205 3.17 15.19 2.92
C GLY A 205 4.39 14.30 2.78
N THR A 206 4.70 13.46 3.77
CA THR A 206 5.78 12.47 3.69
C THR A 206 5.25 11.05 3.91
N VAL A 207 5.92 10.08 3.33
CA VAL A 207 5.63 8.67 3.58
C VAL A 207 6.44 8.08 4.75
N GLY A 208 7.28 8.91 5.42
CA GLY A 208 8.05 8.54 6.59
C GLY A 208 9.48 8.12 6.31
N ILE A 209 9.97 7.15 7.06
CA ILE A 209 11.34 6.63 7.05
C ILE A 209 11.37 5.18 6.59
N PRO A 210 12.51 4.65 6.11
CA PRO A 210 12.64 3.24 5.74
C PRO A 210 12.23 2.31 6.87
N LEU A 211 11.49 1.27 6.53
CA LEU A 211 11.15 0.21 7.47
C LEU A 211 12.41 -0.61 7.82
N PRO A 212 12.50 -1.17 9.04
CA PRO A 212 13.62 -2.01 9.44
C PRO A 212 13.91 -3.15 8.46
N GLY A 213 15.18 -3.37 8.15
CA GLY A 213 15.62 -4.42 7.23
C GLY A 213 15.46 -4.09 5.74
N ILE A 214 15.07 -2.87 5.39
CA ILE A 214 14.99 -2.40 4.01
C ILE A 214 16.06 -1.34 3.78
N GLU A 215 16.95 -1.62 2.85
CA GLU A 215 17.93 -0.66 2.36
C GLU A 215 17.31 0.16 1.23
N ILE A 216 17.39 1.49 1.34
CA ILE A 216 16.82 2.40 0.32
C ILE A 216 17.86 3.46 -0.03
N ARG A 217 18.05 3.66 -1.33
CA ARG A 217 18.83 4.77 -1.86
C ARG A 217 18.03 5.54 -2.90
N ILE A 218 18.34 6.83 -3.04
CA ILE A 218 17.79 7.69 -4.09
C ILE A 218 18.95 8.00 -5.04
N VAL A 219 18.79 7.67 -6.32
CA VAL A 219 19.85 7.80 -7.31
C VAL A 219 19.45 8.70 -8.47
N ASN A 220 20.43 9.38 -9.06
CA ASN A 220 20.26 10.13 -10.29
C ASN A 220 20.34 9.19 -11.53
N GLU A 221 20.24 9.75 -12.73
CA GLU A 221 20.29 9.03 -13.99
C GLU A 221 21.62 8.26 -14.19
N ASP A 222 22.72 8.73 -13.60
CA ASP A 222 24.03 8.03 -13.61
C ASP A 222 24.10 6.89 -12.59
N GLY A 223 23.06 6.64 -11.81
CA GLY A 223 23.03 5.63 -10.74
C GLY A 223 23.81 6.02 -9.48
N LYS A 224 24.15 7.30 -9.30
CA LYS A 224 24.82 7.82 -8.10
C LYS A 224 23.79 8.33 -7.10
N GLU A 225 24.02 8.03 -5.83
CA GLU A 225 23.18 8.56 -4.77
C GLU A 225 23.16 10.09 -4.78
N VAL A 226 21.98 10.67 -4.56
CA VAL A 226 21.78 12.10 -4.49
C VAL A 226 21.84 12.62 -3.06
N GLU A 227 22.17 13.89 -2.90
CA GLU A 227 22.15 14.57 -1.60
C GLU A 227 20.70 14.74 -1.09
N ASN A 228 20.54 14.93 0.23
CA ASN A 228 19.26 15.25 0.82
C ASN A 228 18.60 16.47 0.14
N GLY A 229 17.28 16.41 -0.05
CA GLY A 229 16.51 17.42 -0.74
C GLY A 229 16.59 17.37 -2.28
N LYS A 230 17.39 16.47 -2.85
CA LYS A 230 17.42 16.24 -4.30
C LYS A 230 16.51 15.10 -4.70
N ILE A 231 15.86 15.26 -5.86
CA ILE A 231 14.97 14.25 -6.44
C ILE A 231 15.79 13.21 -7.20
N GLY A 232 15.42 11.95 -7.06
CA GLY A 232 15.97 10.84 -7.83
C GLY A 232 15.09 9.60 -7.75
N THR A 233 15.48 8.55 -8.44
CA THR A 233 14.77 7.28 -8.47
C THR A 233 15.02 6.49 -7.19
N ILE A 234 13.97 5.95 -6.60
CA ILE A 234 14.08 5.03 -5.46
C ILE A 234 14.57 3.67 -5.95
N GLU A 235 15.66 3.21 -5.38
CA GLU A 235 16.12 1.83 -5.46
C GLU A 235 16.11 1.23 -4.06
N LEU A 236 15.67 -0.02 -3.93
CA LEU A 236 15.54 -0.65 -2.63
C LEU A 236 15.89 -2.14 -2.64
N LYS A 237 16.31 -2.66 -1.49
CA LYS A 237 16.67 -4.04 -1.27
C LYS A 237 16.19 -4.49 0.11
N GLY A 238 15.66 -5.71 0.19
CA GLY A 238 15.15 -6.28 1.44
C GLY A 238 14.47 -7.63 1.23
N GLU A 239 14.20 -8.32 2.31
CA GLU A 239 13.52 -9.62 2.27
C GLU A 239 12.07 -9.57 1.75
N ASN A 240 11.47 -8.39 1.79
CA ASN A 240 10.13 -8.12 1.28
C ASN A 240 10.06 -7.98 -0.25
N VAL A 241 11.21 -7.85 -0.93
CA VAL A 241 11.28 -7.64 -2.38
C VAL A 241 10.98 -8.95 -3.11
N PHE A 242 10.11 -8.89 -4.09
CA PHE A 242 9.62 -10.03 -4.87
C PHE A 242 10.74 -10.79 -5.60
N GLN A 243 10.41 -12.01 -6.06
CA GLN A 243 11.38 -12.86 -6.77
C GLN A 243 11.52 -12.51 -8.27
N GLY A 244 10.70 -11.60 -8.79
CA GLY A 244 10.65 -11.24 -10.20
C GLY A 244 9.26 -11.41 -10.81
N TYR A 245 9.16 -11.22 -12.11
CA TYR A 245 7.90 -11.30 -12.85
C TYR A 245 7.70 -12.68 -13.48
N TRP A 246 6.51 -13.26 -13.26
CA TRP A 246 6.16 -14.60 -13.76
C TRP A 246 6.30 -14.72 -15.27
N LYS A 247 7.17 -15.65 -15.70
CA LYS A 247 7.50 -15.92 -17.12
C LYS A 247 7.98 -14.70 -17.92
N MET A 248 8.59 -13.72 -17.25
CA MET A 248 9.13 -12.50 -17.86
C MET A 248 10.57 -12.27 -17.38
N LYS A 249 11.50 -13.15 -17.81
CA LYS A 249 12.89 -13.12 -17.37
C LYS A 249 13.57 -11.77 -17.68
N GLU A 250 13.46 -11.31 -18.91
CA GLU A 250 14.05 -10.04 -19.36
C GLU A 250 13.55 -8.85 -18.53
N LYS A 251 12.22 -8.80 -18.26
CA LYS A 251 11.63 -7.75 -17.43
C LYS A 251 12.05 -7.85 -15.96
N THR A 252 12.38 -9.03 -15.50
CA THR A 252 12.94 -9.22 -14.15
C THR A 252 14.38 -8.71 -14.10
N GLU A 253 15.20 -9.06 -15.09
CA GLU A 253 16.59 -8.59 -15.18
C GLU A 253 16.66 -7.05 -15.31
N GLU A 254 15.79 -6.44 -16.12
CA GLU A 254 15.67 -4.97 -16.24
C GLU A 254 15.27 -4.28 -14.94
N ALA A 255 14.55 -4.97 -14.06
CA ALA A 255 14.03 -4.38 -12.83
C ALA A 255 15.04 -4.38 -11.66
N PHE A 256 16.16 -5.09 -11.79
CA PHE A 256 17.18 -5.19 -10.75
C PHE A 256 18.54 -4.68 -11.23
N LYS A 257 19.27 -4.05 -10.32
CA LYS A 257 20.68 -3.72 -10.51
C LYS A 257 21.57 -4.95 -10.23
N GLU A 258 22.80 -4.92 -10.71
CA GLU A 258 23.79 -6.00 -10.48
C GLU A 258 24.05 -6.24 -8.98
N ASP A 259 23.96 -5.20 -8.15
CA ASP A 259 24.12 -5.26 -6.68
C ASP A 259 22.84 -5.71 -5.94
N GLY A 260 21.80 -6.08 -6.68
CA GLY A 260 20.55 -6.64 -6.17
C GLY A 260 19.50 -5.62 -5.72
N PHE A 261 19.72 -4.33 -5.97
CA PHE A 261 18.69 -3.33 -5.72
C PHE A 261 17.58 -3.39 -6.78
N PHE A 262 16.36 -3.37 -6.34
CA PHE A 262 15.17 -3.27 -7.20
C PHE A 262 14.90 -1.81 -7.54
N ILE A 263 14.66 -1.52 -8.82
CA ILE A 263 14.35 -0.20 -9.37
C ILE A 263 12.85 -0.03 -9.33
N THR A 264 12.34 0.86 -8.47
CA THR A 264 10.89 1.03 -8.29
C THR A 264 10.22 1.80 -9.45
N GLY A 265 11.00 2.67 -10.11
CA GLY A 265 10.47 3.65 -11.07
C GLY A 265 9.68 4.78 -10.40
N ASP A 266 9.70 4.88 -9.09
CA ASP A 266 9.15 5.99 -8.34
C ASP A 266 10.25 7.00 -7.99
N LEU A 267 9.92 8.30 -8.11
CA LEU A 267 10.79 9.41 -7.79
C LEU A 267 10.49 9.91 -6.38
N ALA A 268 11.55 10.20 -5.64
CA ALA A 268 11.44 10.75 -4.30
C ALA A 268 12.59 11.69 -3.96
N GLN A 269 12.41 12.42 -2.88
CA GLN A 269 13.45 13.14 -2.16
C GLN A 269 13.43 12.76 -0.69
N LYS A 270 14.57 12.91 -0.02
CA LYS A 270 14.71 12.65 1.42
C LYS A 270 15.17 13.94 2.11
N ASP A 271 14.51 14.31 3.20
CA ASP A 271 14.92 15.45 4.00
C ASP A 271 16.07 15.13 4.97
N GLU A 272 16.58 16.16 5.66
CA GLU A 272 17.69 16.05 6.63
C GLU A 272 17.36 15.14 7.83
N ASN A 273 16.07 14.90 8.10
CA ASN A 273 15.61 14.03 9.19
C ASN A 273 15.34 12.59 8.69
N GLY A 274 15.62 12.29 7.41
CA GLY A 274 15.44 10.98 6.81
C GLY A 274 14.01 10.66 6.37
N TYR A 275 13.10 11.65 6.34
CA TYR A 275 11.74 11.47 5.84
C TYR A 275 11.71 11.55 4.31
N PHE A 276 11.02 10.59 3.70
CA PHE A 276 10.85 10.50 2.25
C PHE A 276 9.55 11.16 1.81
N THR A 277 9.62 11.92 0.73
CA THR A 277 8.47 12.45 -0.01
C THR A 277 8.46 11.82 -1.40
N ILE A 278 7.37 11.18 -1.80
CA ILE A 278 7.19 10.66 -3.16
C ILE A 278 6.78 11.81 -4.06
N VAL A 279 7.56 12.04 -5.10
CA VAL A 279 7.37 13.16 -6.05
C VAL A 279 6.55 12.72 -7.27
N GLY A 280 6.62 11.44 -7.63
CA GLY A 280 5.88 10.90 -8.77
C GLY A 280 6.50 9.65 -9.33
N ARG A 281 6.18 9.36 -10.58
CA ARG A 281 6.79 8.28 -11.36
C ARG A 281 7.72 8.84 -12.40
N ASP A 282 8.86 8.19 -12.60
CA ASP A 282 9.85 8.56 -13.60
C ASP A 282 9.21 8.70 -15.01
N LYS A 283 8.40 7.73 -15.40
CA LYS A 283 7.69 7.72 -16.68
C LYS A 283 6.61 8.81 -16.86
N ASP A 284 6.12 9.39 -15.77
CA ASP A 284 5.09 10.42 -15.78
C ASP A 284 5.70 11.82 -15.71
N MET A 285 7.03 11.91 -15.54
CA MET A 285 7.79 13.15 -15.58
C MET A 285 7.70 13.80 -16.97
N ILE A 286 7.43 15.09 -17.00
CA ILE A 286 7.30 15.88 -18.23
C ILE A 286 8.63 16.59 -18.49
N ILE A 287 9.16 16.45 -19.70
CA ILE A 287 10.33 17.20 -20.13
C ILE A 287 9.86 18.38 -20.98
N SER A 288 10.06 19.60 -20.50
CA SER A 288 9.67 20.82 -21.20
C SER A 288 10.84 21.79 -21.27
N GLY A 289 11.29 22.11 -22.48
CA GLY A 289 12.42 23.01 -22.68
C GLY A 289 13.74 22.55 -22.07
N GLY A 290 13.93 21.23 -21.86
CA GLY A 290 15.09 20.64 -21.20
C GLY A 290 15.03 20.66 -19.67
N LEU A 291 13.90 21.04 -19.10
CA LEU A 291 13.64 21.01 -17.66
C LEU A 291 12.71 19.84 -17.30
N ASN A 292 13.04 19.16 -16.22
CA ASN A 292 12.18 18.13 -15.63
C ASN A 292 11.06 18.84 -14.86
N VAL A 293 9.81 18.54 -15.25
CA VAL A 293 8.60 19.02 -14.59
C VAL A 293 7.91 17.83 -13.96
N TYR A 294 7.75 17.86 -12.66
CA TYR A 294 7.10 16.79 -11.88
C TYR A 294 5.61 17.13 -11.70
N PRO A 295 4.69 16.36 -12.31
CA PRO A 295 3.25 16.62 -12.24
C PRO A 295 2.74 16.91 -10.84
N LYS A 296 3.19 16.12 -9.86
CA LYS A 296 2.77 16.24 -8.49
C LYS A 296 3.10 17.60 -7.84
N GLU A 297 4.21 18.20 -8.17
CA GLU A 297 4.57 19.53 -7.62
C GLU A 297 3.57 20.61 -8.05
N ILE A 298 3.08 20.51 -9.30
CA ILE A 298 2.06 21.41 -9.81
C ILE A 298 0.70 21.08 -9.24
N GLU A 299 0.36 19.79 -9.18
CA GLU A 299 -0.89 19.28 -8.60
C GLU A 299 -1.03 19.71 -7.14
N ASP A 300 0.03 19.61 -6.34
CA ASP A 300 0.01 20.02 -4.94
C ASP A 300 -0.35 21.52 -4.81
N VAL A 301 0.25 22.39 -5.63
CA VAL A 301 -0.08 23.83 -5.64
C VAL A 301 -1.50 24.10 -6.11
N LEU A 302 -1.97 23.38 -7.15
CA LEU A 302 -3.34 23.54 -7.66
C LEU A 302 -4.39 23.06 -6.64
N ASN A 303 -4.09 21.97 -5.94
CA ASN A 303 -4.98 21.37 -4.95
C ASN A 303 -5.11 22.24 -3.67
N GLU A 304 -4.16 23.16 -3.41
CA GLU A 304 -4.26 24.15 -2.32
C GLU A 304 -5.21 25.32 -2.65
N LEU A 305 -5.63 25.46 -3.92
CA LEU A 305 -6.52 26.55 -4.32
C LEU A 305 -7.95 26.31 -3.83
N PRO A 306 -8.63 27.38 -3.34
CA PRO A 306 -10.03 27.26 -2.92
C PRO A 306 -10.92 26.71 -4.03
N ASN A 307 -11.80 25.76 -3.69
CA ASN A 307 -12.74 25.07 -4.59
C ASN A 307 -12.09 24.11 -5.61
N VAL A 308 -10.82 23.79 -5.52
CA VAL A 308 -10.20 22.68 -6.24
C VAL A 308 -10.31 21.43 -5.36
N LEU A 309 -10.98 20.39 -5.85
CA LEU A 309 -11.11 19.12 -5.15
C LEU A 309 -9.93 18.19 -5.46
N GLU A 310 -9.53 18.16 -6.71
CA GLU A 310 -8.44 17.32 -7.21
C GLU A 310 -7.98 17.88 -8.57
N SER A 311 -6.70 17.77 -8.87
CA SER A 311 -6.12 18.13 -10.15
C SER A 311 -5.26 16.99 -10.71
N ALA A 312 -5.06 16.97 -12.02
CA ALA A 312 -4.15 16.06 -12.70
C ALA A 312 -3.37 16.82 -13.77
N VAL A 313 -2.05 16.66 -13.75
CA VAL A 313 -1.12 17.29 -14.71
C VAL A 313 -0.50 16.22 -15.59
N PHE A 314 -0.53 16.40 -16.89
CA PHE A 314 0.06 15.49 -17.86
C PHE A 314 0.62 16.24 -19.06
N GLY A 315 1.66 15.67 -19.69
CA GLY A 315 2.25 16.24 -20.91
C GLY A 315 1.36 15.93 -22.14
N LEU A 316 1.23 16.94 -23.00
CA LEU A 316 0.69 16.76 -24.34
C LEU A 316 1.84 16.60 -25.32
N HIS A 317 1.76 15.59 -26.20
CA HIS A 317 2.71 15.33 -27.28
C HIS A 317 2.37 16.15 -28.53
#